data_b281a4404f257a245e96cba601fccc96
#
_entry.id   b281a4404f257a245e96cba601fccc96
#
_cell.length_a   1.000
_cell.length_b   1.000
_cell.length_c   1.000
_cell.angle_alpha   90.00
_cell.angle_beta   90.00
_cell.angle_gamma   90.00
#
_symmetry.space_group_name_H-M   'P 1'
#
loop_
_entity.id
_entity.type
_entity.pdbx_description
1 polymer ?
#
loop_
_entity_poly.entity_id
_entity_poly.type
_entity_poly.pdbx_seq_one_letter_code
_entity_poly.pdbx_strand_id
1 'polypeptide(L)'
;MSSKDRVVLAYSGGLDTSVAIGWIGEQTGREVVAVAVDVGQGGEDLEVIRQRALDCGAVEAYVADARDEFANEYCMPALKANALYEGKYPLVSALSRPVITKHLVKAAREFGATTVAHGCTGKGNDQVRFEVSITSMAPDMDCISPVRDLALTRDV
;
A
#
# COMPACT_ATOMS: atom_id res chain seq x y z
N MET A 1 29.20 0.59 -3.63
CA MET A 1 28.32 -0.24 -2.77
C MET A 1 27.10 -0.59 -3.61
N SER A 2 26.87 -1.86 -3.88
CA SER A 2 25.65 -2.31 -4.55
C SER A 2 24.47 -1.89 -3.67
N SER A 3 23.63 -0.97 -4.16
CA SER A 3 22.37 -0.70 -3.49
C SER A 3 21.61 -2.04 -3.49
N LYS A 4 21.37 -2.59 -2.31
CA LYS A 4 20.47 -3.76 -2.23
C LYS A 4 19.16 -3.36 -2.86
N ASP A 5 18.67 -4.20 -3.74
CA ASP A 5 17.38 -3.99 -4.38
C ASP A 5 16.29 -3.88 -3.29
N ARG A 6 15.37 -2.94 -3.43
CA ARG A 6 14.36 -2.62 -2.43
C ARG A 6 12.97 -2.97 -2.90
N VAL A 7 12.12 -3.30 -1.95
CA VAL A 7 10.68 -3.49 -2.14
C VAL A 7 9.94 -2.44 -1.32
N VAL A 8 9.05 -1.69 -1.94
CA VAL A 8 8.14 -0.79 -1.22
C VAL A 8 6.84 -1.51 -0.92
N LEU A 9 6.50 -1.63 0.35
CA LEU A 9 5.29 -2.30 0.83
C LEU A 9 4.23 -1.29 1.23
N ALA A 10 3.01 -1.42 0.69
CA ALA A 10 1.83 -0.74 1.21
C ALA A 10 1.54 -1.23 2.64
N TYR A 11 1.79 -0.38 3.62
CA TYR A 11 1.73 -0.75 5.03
C TYR A 11 0.53 -0.11 5.72
N SER A 12 -0.33 -0.94 6.29
CA SER A 12 -1.53 -0.50 7.00
C SER A 12 -1.38 -0.47 8.53
N GLY A 13 -0.27 -0.98 9.06
CA GLY A 13 -0.09 -1.19 10.50
C GLY A 13 -0.76 -2.46 11.03
N GLY A 14 -1.51 -3.19 10.20
CA GLY A 14 -2.18 -4.42 10.58
C GLY A 14 -1.26 -5.66 10.57
N LEU A 15 -1.74 -6.76 11.12
CA LEU A 15 -1.00 -8.02 11.25
C LEU A 15 -0.46 -8.51 9.90
N ASP A 16 -1.32 -8.59 8.88
CA ASP A 16 -0.97 -9.16 7.57
C ASP A 16 0.22 -8.43 6.92
N THR A 17 0.22 -7.10 6.97
CA THR A 17 1.31 -6.29 6.40
C THR A 17 2.55 -6.29 7.28
N SER A 18 2.42 -6.46 8.59
CA SER A 18 3.56 -6.58 9.52
C SER A 18 4.31 -7.89 9.29
N VAL A 19 3.60 -9.00 9.15
CA VAL A 19 4.20 -10.31 8.79
C VAL A 19 4.82 -10.25 7.39
N ALA A 20 4.19 -9.57 6.44
CA ALA A 20 4.70 -9.43 5.08
C ALA A 20 6.08 -8.74 5.02
N ILE A 21 6.41 -7.83 5.94
CA ILE A 21 7.74 -7.17 5.99
C ILE A 21 8.84 -8.23 6.14
N GLY A 22 8.76 -9.06 7.20
CA GLY A 22 9.74 -10.11 7.46
C GLY A 22 9.79 -11.15 6.34
N TRP A 23 8.63 -11.59 5.90
CA TRP A 23 8.53 -12.60 4.84
C TRP A 23 9.16 -12.13 3.51
N ILE A 24 8.87 -10.89 3.06
CA ILE A 24 9.46 -10.34 1.83
C ILE A 24 10.98 -10.29 1.96
N GLY A 25 11.48 -9.78 3.10
CA GLY A 25 12.92 -9.73 3.35
C GLY A 25 13.61 -11.09 3.28
N GLU A 26 13.02 -12.11 3.91
CA GLU A 26 13.54 -13.47 3.92
C GLU A 26 13.49 -14.15 2.54
N GLN A 27 12.37 -14.04 1.84
CA GLN A 27 12.15 -14.74 0.56
C GLN A 27 12.89 -14.10 -0.61
N THR A 28 13.02 -12.79 -0.60
CA THR A 28 13.64 -12.06 -1.72
C THR A 28 15.09 -11.65 -1.47
N GLY A 29 15.53 -11.64 -0.22
CA GLY A 29 16.82 -11.09 0.20
C GLY A 29 16.91 -9.56 0.02
N ARG A 30 15.80 -8.88 -0.25
CA ARG A 30 15.71 -7.44 -0.50
C ARG A 30 15.38 -6.68 0.77
N GLU A 31 15.76 -5.41 0.78
CA GLU A 31 15.37 -4.49 1.84
C GLU A 31 13.92 -4.03 1.65
N VAL A 32 13.13 -4.04 2.74
CA VAL A 32 11.73 -3.62 2.69
C VAL A 32 11.60 -2.20 3.24
N VAL A 33 10.98 -1.33 2.44
CA VAL A 33 10.55 0.01 2.84
C VAL A 33 9.04 -0.01 3.05
N ALA A 34 8.59 0.24 4.27
CA ALA A 34 7.18 0.30 4.60
C ALA A 34 6.62 1.70 4.34
N VAL A 35 5.54 1.80 3.58
CA VAL A 35 4.90 3.08 3.26
C VAL A 35 3.44 3.05 3.71
N ALA A 36 3.12 3.85 4.71
CA ALA A 36 1.76 4.15 5.13
C ALA A 36 1.29 5.44 4.45
N VAL A 37 0.05 5.47 4.01
CA VAL A 37 -0.55 6.66 3.39
C VAL A 37 -1.75 7.10 4.22
N ASP A 38 -1.67 8.31 4.75
CA ASP A 38 -2.76 8.93 5.48
C ASP A 38 -3.74 9.59 4.49
N VAL A 39 -4.91 9.00 4.37
CA VAL A 39 -6.04 9.54 3.58
C VAL A 39 -7.16 10.07 4.49
N GLY A 40 -6.88 10.28 5.76
CA GLY A 40 -7.86 10.73 6.75
C GLY A 40 -8.71 9.61 7.35
N GLN A 41 -8.23 8.37 7.30
CA GLN A 41 -8.95 7.21 7.82
C GLN A 41 -9.08 7.18 9.35
N GLY A 42 -8.31 8.01 10.06
CA GLY A 42 -8.27 8.00 11.52
C GLY A 42 -7.67 6.70 12.08
N GLY A 43 -7.86 6.49 13.37
CA GLY A 43 -7.42 5.28 14.04
C GLY A 43 -6.15 5.47 14.88
N GLU A 44 -5.19 4.57 14.73
CA GLU A 44 -3.95 4.56 15.51
C GLU A 44 -2.99 5.69 15.09
N ASP A 45 -2.16 6.15 16.02
CA ASP A 45 -1.12 7.13 15.75
C ASP A 45 -0.17 6.63 14.66
N LEU A 46 0.04 7.47 13.66
CA LEU A 46 0.89 7.15 12.50
C LEU A 46 2.35 6.93 12.89
N GLU A 47 2.82 7.59 13.95
CA GLU A 47 4.18 7.37 14.46
C GLU A 47 4.32 5.98 15.10
N VAL A 48 3.28 5.50 15.79
CA VAL A 48 3.23 4.12 16.33
C VAL A 48 3.24 3.11 15.17
N ILE A 49 2.47 3.38 14.11
CA ILE A 49 2.45 2.54 12.90
C ILE A 49 3.84 2.51 12.25
N ARG A 50 4.49 3.67 12.12
CA ARG A 50 5.84 3.79 11.57
C ARG A 50 6.86 3.00 12.39
N GLN A 51 6.84 3.14 13.71
CA GLN A 51 7.76 2.43 14.59
C GLN A 51 7.55 0.92 14.52
N ARG A 52 6.29 0.47 14.50
CA ARG A 52 5.97 -0.95 14.34
C ARG A 52 6.54 -1.54 13.04
N ALA A 53 6.51 -0.80 11.95
CA ALA A 53 7.11 -1.26 10.69
C ALA A 53 8.62 -1.49 10.83
N LEU A 54 9.33 -0.58 11.49
CA LEU A 54 10.76 -0.72 11.77
C LEU A 54 11.04 -1.93 12.68
N ASP A 55 10.24 -2.11 13.73
CA ASP A 55 10.36 -3.24 14.66
C ASP A 55 10.11 -4.59 13.96
N CYS A 56 9.29 -4.60 12.90
CA CYS A 56 9.04 -5.77 12.06
C CYS A 56 10.14 -6.03 11.00
N GLY A 57 11.17 -5.19 10.94
CA GLY A 57 12.33 -5.39 10.07
C GLY A 57 12.37 -4.55 8.80
N ALA A 58 11.48 -3.56 8.64
CA ALA A 58 11.60 -2.58 7.57
C ALA A 58 12.89 -1.74 7.77
N VAL A 59 13.65 -1.52 6.69
CA VAL A 59 14.87 -0.68 6.76
C VAL A 59 14.53 0.82 6.81
N GLU A 60 13.36 1.16 6.26
CA GLU A 60 12.77 2.51 6.28
C GLU A 60 11.26 2.39 6.48
N ALA A 61 10.68 3.35 7.16
CA ALA A 61 9.24 3.47 7.30
C ALA A 61 8.82 4.93 7.05
N TYR A 62 8.03 5.14 6.03
CA TYR A 62 7.59 6.45 5.57
C TYR A 62 6.08 6.59 5.70
N VAL A 63 5.63 7.75 6.15
CA VAL A 63 4.20 8.11 6.20
C VAL A 63 3.97 9.27 5.23
N ALA A 64 3.14 9.03 4.22
CA ALA A 64 2.72 10.04 3.27
C ALA A 64 1.39 10.67 3.72
N ASP A 65 1.36 11.99 3.89
CA ASP A 65 0.11 12.73 4.10
C ASP A 65 -0.56 13.01 2.76
N ALA A 66 -1.66 12.33 2.50
CA ALA A 66 -2.46 12.47 1.29
C ALA A 66 -3.90 12.94 1.57
N ARG A 67 -4.15 13.49 2.76
CA ARG A 67 -5.52 13.88 3.20
C ARG A 67 -6.13 14.92 2.29
N ASP A 68 -5.42 16.00 2.02
CA ASP A 68 -5.91 17.10 1.17
C ASP A 68 -6.05 16.64 -0.29
N GLU A 69 -5.09 15.89 -0.81
CA GLU A 69 -5.15 15.29 -2.14
C GLU A 69 -6.36 14.36 -2.27
N PHE A 70 -6.54 13.43 -1.33
CA PHE A 70 -7.66 12.50 -1.34
C PHE A 70 -9.01 13.22 -1.27
N ALA A 71 -9.15 14.20 -0.38
CA ALA A 71 -10.37 14.97 -0.24
C ALA A 71 -10.71 15.75 -1.53
N ASN A 72 -9.76 16.50 -2.08
CA ASN A 72 -10.03 17.45 -3.15
C ASN A 72 -9.99 16.82 -4.55
N GLU A 73 -9.09 15.87 -4.81
CA GLU A 73 -8.90 15.32 -6.14
C GLU A 73 -9.70 14.02 -6.38
N TYR A 74 -10.13 13.33 -5.32
CA TYR A 74 -10.86 12.06 -5.42
C TYR A 74 -12.26 12.15 -4.83
N CYS A 75 -12.40 12.57 -3.57
CA CYS A 75 -13.70 12.59 -2.90
C CYS A 75 -14.63 13.68 -3.43
N MET A 76 -14.13 14.90 -3.62
CA MET A 76 -14.97 16.00 -4.10
C MET A 76 -15.50 15.79 -5.52
N PRO A 77 -14.71 15.32 -6.51
CA PRO A 77 -15.25 14.96 -7.82
C PRO A 77 -16.29 13.84 -7.75
N ALA A 78 -16.05 12.79 -6.94
CA ALA A 78 -17.00 11.70 -6.76
C ALA A 78 -18.32 12.18 -6.14
N LEU A 79 -18.24 13.07 -5.14
CA LEU A 79 -19.40 13.70 -4.52
C LEU A 79 -20.20 14.54 -5.53
N LYS A 80 -19.53 15.38 -6.32
CA LYS A 80 -20.18 16.19 -7.37
C LYS A 80 -20.85 15.32 -8.44
N ALA A 81 -20.27 14.17 -8.75
CA ALA A 81 -20.83 13.20 -9.68
C ALA A 81 -21.93 12.31 -9.07
N ASN A 82 -22.20 12.45 -7.76
CA ASN A 82 -23.09 11.55 -7.02
C ASN A 82 -22.71 10.05 -7.21
N ALA A 83 -21.40 9.77 -7.21
CA ALA A 83 -20.85 8.44 -7.47
C ALA A 83 -21.03 7.53 -6.26
N LEU A 84 -22.09 6.75 -6.28
CA LEU A 84 -22.41 5.75 -5.27
C LEU A 84 -22.49 4.36 -5.91
N TYR A 85 -21.97 3.35 -5.23
CA TYR A 85 -22.21 1.97 -5.62
C TYR A 85 -23.65 1.58 -5.26
N GLU A 86 -24.41 1.15 -6.24
CA GLU A 86 -25.83 0.80 -6.12
C GLU A 86 -26.70 1.90 -5.47
N GLY A 87 -26.31 3.16 -5.64
CA GLY A 87 -27.03 4.31 -5.08
C GLY A 87 -26.97 4.45 -3.56
N LYS A 88 -26.14 3.68 -2.88
CA LYS A 88 -26.09 3.61 -1.41
C LYS A 88 -24.70 3.73 -0.82
N TYR A 89 -23.71 3.04 -1.39
CA TYR A 89 -22.38 2.89 -0.76
C TYR A 89 -21.39 3.91 -1.32
N PRO A 90 -20.81 4.77 -0.46
CA PRO A 90 -19.70 5.65 -0.86
C PRO A 90 -18.48 4.81 -1.25
N LEU A 91 -17.84 5.17 -2.36
CA LEU A 91 -16.75 4.40 -2.95
C LEU A 91 -15.39 4.64 -2.23
N VAL A 92 -15.36 4.61 -0.91
CA VAL A 92 -14.19 4.98 -0.10
C VAL A 92 -12.95 4.17 -0.47
N SER A 93 -13.05 2.84 -0.43
CA SER A 93 -11.92 1.98 -0.80
C SER A 93 -11.55 2.10 -2.27
N ALA A 94 -12.54 2.20 -3.16
CA ALA A 94 -12.28 2.34 -4.59
C ALA A 94 -11.54 3.64 -4.92
N LEU A 95 -11.83 4.73 -4.22
CA LEU A 95 -11.19 6.04 -4.41
C LEU A 95 -9.82 6.12 -3.73
N SER A 96 -9.66 5.48 -2.56
CA SER A 96 -8.40 5.57 -1.79
C SER A 96 -7.28 4.72 -2.40
N ARG A 97 -7.57 3.57 -3.03
CA ARG A 97 -6.52 2.69 -3.57
C ARG A 97 -5.66 3.35 -4.66
N PRO A 98 -6.21 4.10 -5.63
CA PRO A 98 -5.39 4.81 -6.61
C PRO A 98 -4.48 5.88 -5.99
N VAL A 99 -4.95 6.67 -5.02
CA VAL A 99 -4.10 7.67 -4.35
C VAL A 99 -3.00 7.01 -3.52
N ILE A 100 -3.32 5.93 -2.80
CA ILE A 100 -2.31 5.15 -2.07
C ILE A 100 -1.25 4.64 -3.05
N THR A 101 -1.66 4.04 -4.17
CA THR A 101 -0.73 3.53 -5.19
C THR A 101 0.17 4.62 -5.77
N LYS A 102 -0.36 5.81 -6.02
CA LYS A 102 0.43 6.96 -6.48
C LYS A 102 1.58 7.28 -5.51
N HIS A 103 1.29 7.30 -4.21
CA HIS A 103 2.32 7.51 -3.18
C HIS A 103 3.30 6.35 -3.05
N LEU A 104 2.85 5.10 -3.23
CA LEU A 104 3.74 3.94 -3.26
C LEU A 104 4.72 3.98 -4.43
N VAL A 105 4.25 4.28 -5.63
CA VAL A 105 5.09 4.42 -6.82
C VAL A 105 6.09 5.57 -6.65
N LYS A 106 5.64 6.70 -6.09
CA LYS A 106 6.53 7.82 -5.77
C LYS A 106 7.63 7.40 -4.80
N ALA A 107 7.27 6.76 -3.69
CA ALA A 107 8.22 6.26 -2.72
C ALA A 107 9.17 5.22 -3.33
N ALA A 108 8.68 4.30 -4.17
CA ALA A 108 9.52 3.33 -4.84
C ALA A 108 10.62 4.00 -5.69
N ARG A 109 10.27 5.05 -6.42
CA ARG A 109 11.26 5.82 -7.19
C ARG A 109 12.25 6.57 -6.31
N GLU A 110 11.80 7.17 -5.21
CA GLU A 110 12.66 7.88 -4.24
C GLU A 110 13.64 6.95 -3.52
N PHE A 111 13.19 5.76 -3.14
CA PHE A 111 14.02 4.77 -2.44
C PHE A 111 14.77 3.81 -3.38
N GLY A 112 14.66 3.99 -4.70
CA GLY A 112 15.35 3.16 -5.69
C GLY A 112 14.83 1.71 -5.74
N ALA A 113 13.54 1.50 -5.40
CA ALA A 113 12.90 0.21 -5.47
C ALA A 113 12.35 -0.06 -6.89
N THR A 114 12.45 -1.30 -7.33
CA THR A 114 11.90 -1.78 -8.61
C THR A 114 10.60 -2.57 -8.42
N THR A 115 10.23 -2.84 -7.18
CA THR A 115 9.10 -3.69 -6.83
C THR A 115 8.22 -3.01 -5.79
N VAL A 116 6.91 -3.08 -6.00
CA VAL A 116 5.87 -2.67 -5.04
C VAL A 116 5.15 -3.90 -4.52
N ALA A 117 4.83 -3.91 -3.24
CA ALA A 117 4.11 -4.99 -2.60
C ALA A 117 2.84 -4.49 -1.90
N HIS A 118 1.83 -5.34 -1.82
CA HIS A 118 0.62 -5.08 -1.02
C HIS A 118 0.17 -6.33 -0.27
N GLY A 119 -0.52 -6.13 0.86
CA GLY A 119 -1.03 -7.19 1.72
C GLY A 119 -2.49 -7.61 1.44
N CYS A 120 -3.01 -7.37 0.23
CA CYS A 120 -4.38 -7.76 -0.09
C CYS A 120 -4.48 -9.26 -0.34
N THR A 121 -5.59 -9.85 0.13
CA THR A 121 -5.93 -11.26 -0.16
C THR A 121 -6.38 -11.40 -1.61
N GLY A 122 -6.34 -12.65 -2.14
CA GLY A 122 -6.85 -12.98 -3.48
C GLY A 122 -8.38 -12.91 -3.61
N LYS A 123 -9.08 -12.59 -2.52
CA LYS A 123 -10.54 -12.46 -2.45
C LYS A 123 -10.92 -10.99 -2.34
N GLY A 124 -11.52 -10.42 -3.36
CA GLY A 124 -11.99 -9.04 -3.35
C GLY A 124 -11.33 -8.16 -4.40
N ASN A 125 -11.79 -6.91 -4.47
CA ASN A 125 -11.42 -5.99 -5.54
C ASN A 125 -10.17 -5.15 -5.26
N ASP A 126 -9.70 -5.09 -4.01
CA ASP A 126 -8.60 -4.21 -3.64
C ASP A 126 -7.27 -4.61 -4.29
N GLN A 127 -6.99 -5.91 -4.39
CA GLN A 127 -5.83 -6.40 -5.13
C GLN A 127 -5.80 -5.91 -6.58
N VAL A 128 -6.93 -6.02 -7.27
CA VAL A 128 -7.07 -5.57 -8.67
C VAL A 128 -6.84 -4.07 -8.78
N ARG A 129 -7.37 -3.29 -7.83
CA ARG A 129 -7.17 -1.84 -7.80
C ARG A 129 -5.71 -1.47 -7.63
N PHE A 130 -4.97 -2.15 -6.75
CA PHE A 130 -3.54 -1.94 -6.59
C PHE A 130 -2.77 -2.32 -7.86
N GLU A 131 -2.95 -3.53 -8.35
CA GLU A 131 -2.20 -4.05 -9.49
C GLU A 131 -2.43 -3.26 -10.78
N VAL A 132 -3.70 -2.97 -11.10
CA VAL A 132 -4.03 -2.14 -12.28
C VAL A 132 -3.48 -0.73 -12.14
N SER A 133 -3.56 -0.12 -10.95
CA SER A 133 -3.00 1.21 -10.72
C SER A 133 -1.48 1.22 -10.83
N ILE A 134 -0.78 0.23 -10.28
CA ILE A 134 0.68 0.11 -10.41
C ILE A 134 1.07 -0.06 -11.87
N THR A 135 0.46 -1.01 -12.58
CA THR A 135 0.76 -1.25 -14.00
C THR A 135 0.50 -0.02 -14.86
N SER A 136 -0.55 0.74 -14.55
CA SER A 136 -0.90 1.96 -15.28
C SER A 136 0.09 3.11 -15.03
N MET A 137 0.51 3.30 -13.76
CA MET A 137 1.38 4.43 -13.36
C MET A 137 2.86 4.13 -13.54
N ALA A 138 3.25 2.87 -13.41
CA ALA A 138 4.64 2.41 -13.42
C ALA A 138 4.75 1.02 -14.06
N PRO A 139 4.60 0.90 -15.39
CA PRO A 139 4.64 -0.39 -16.09
C PRO A 139 6.01 -1.07 -16.02
N ASP A 140 7.02 -0.35 -15.58
CA ASP A 140 8.39 -0.80 -15.36
C ASP A 140 8.61 -1.41 -13.94
N MET A 141 7.59 -1.39 -13.08
CA MET A 141 7.67 -1.94 -11.71
C MET A 141 6.97 -3.28 -11.60
N ASP A 142 7.60 -4.18 -10.88
CA ASP A 142 6.97 -5.44 -10.47
C ASP A 142 5.99 -5.22 -9.30
N CYS A 143 4.95 -6.05 -9.25
CA CYS A 143 3.99 -6.06 -8.13
C CYS A 143 3.94 -7.46 -7.52
N ILE A 144 4.12 -7.56 -6.20
CA ILE A 144 4.00 -8.80 -5.44
C ILE A 144 2.91 -8.70 -4.37
N SER A 145 2.22 -9.78 -4.13
CA SER A 145 1.15 -9.88 -3.12
C SER A 145 1.34 -11.14 -2.26
N PRO A 146 2.17 -11.08 -1.20
CA PRO A 146 2.51 -12.26 -0.41
C PRO A 146 1.30 -12.99 0.15
N VAL A 147 0.31 -12.27 0.66
CA VAL A 147 -0.89 -12.85 1.26
C VAL A 147 -1.72 -13.64 0.24
N ARG A 148 -1.84 -13.13 -0.99
CA ARG A 148 -2.53 -13.83 -2.07
C ARG A 148 -1.72 -15.01 -2.60
N ASP A 149 -0.44 -14.75 -2.89
CA ASP A 149 0.42 -15.69 -3.61
C ASP A 149 0.71 -16.95 -2.78
N LEU A 150 0.69 -16.81 -1.45
CA LEU A 150 0.84 -17.93 -0.51
C LEU A 150 -0.50 -18.53 -0.05
N ALA A 151 -1.63 -17.97 -0.48
CA ALA A 151 -2.95 -18.35 0.01
C ALA A 151 -3.06 -18.36 1.55
N LEU A 152 -2.37 -17.44 2.22
CA LEU A 152 -2.36 -17.34 3.67
C LEU A 152 -3.77 -17.05 4.20
N THR A 153 -4.17 -17.80 5.20
CA THR A 153 -5.37 -17.53 5.99
C THR A 153 -4.97 -17.08 7.39
N ARG A 154 -5.83 -16.33 8.08
CA ARG A 154 -5.55 -15.86 9.45
C ARG A 154 -5.50 -16.96 10.50
N ASP A 155 -5.78 -18.19 10.10
CA ASP A 155 -5.85 -19.36 10.96
C ASP A 155 -4.55 -20.20 10.92
N VAL A 156 -3.49 -19.64 10.33
CA VAL A 156 -2.16 -20.32 10.25
C VAL A 156 -1.13 -19.56 11.05
#